data_b21f3ba6a9b837c19c956c8a0d27737a
#
_entry.id   b21f3ba6a9b837c19c956c8a0d27737a
#
_cell.length_a   1.000
_cell.length_b   1.000
_cell.length_c   1.000
_cell.angle_alpha   90.00
_cell.angle_beta   90.00
_cell.angle_gamma   90.00
#
_symmetry.space_group_name_H-M   'P 1'
#
loop_
_entity.id
_entity.type
_entity.pdbx_description
1 polymer ?
#
loop_
_entity_poly.entity_id
_entity_poly.type
_entity_poly.pdbx_seq_one_letter_code
_entity_poly.pdbx_strand_id
1 'polypeptide(L)'
;MTGADNAISVRGLTKKYGDHVVLNGVDLDVARGSVFALLGSNGAGKTTLVKILATVLSADAGTATVNGHDLGQQARSVRQAISLTGQFAAVDEILTGRENLVLIARLRHQADPGEVADRLLAQFGLTDAGARRVGTYSGGMRRRLDIAMSLIGDPPIVFLDEPTTGLDPQARIDVWNAVRGLADSGTTVLLTTQYLDEAEHLADRIAILHEGRIIVDGTLADLKRLLPPVEVEYIEKQPTLEDVFLAVVSDDDLGRSA
;
A
#
# COMPACT_ATOMS: atom_id res chain seq x y z
N MET A 1 -18.72 4.28 17.12
CA MET A 1 -17.41 4.98 17.12
C MET A 1 -17.61 6.25 16.33
N THR A 2 -17.48 7.39 16.98
CA THR A 2 -17.77 8.72 16.39
C THR A 2 -16.67 9.11 15.41
N GLY A 3 -17.02 9.69 14.26
CA GLY A 3 -16.16 10.00 13.12
C GLY A 3 -14.93 10.93 13.32
N ALA A 4 -14.44 11.11 14.54
CA ALA A 4 -13.29 11.94 14.86
C ALA A 4 -11.94 11.19 14.74
N ASP A 5 -11.95 9.87 14.60
CA ASP A 5 -10.74 9.02 14.63
C ASP A 5 -10.38 8.39 13.27
N ASN A 6 -11.14 8.69 12.22
CA ASN A 6 -10.89 8.15 10.88
C ASN A 6 -9.90 9.04 10.10
N ALA A 7 -8.90 8.39 9.47
CA ALA A 7 -8.02 9.05 8.52
C ALA A 7 -8.73 9.29 7.18
N ILE A 8 -9.60 8.34 6.79
CA ILE A 8 -10.39 8.42 5.55
C ILE A 8 -11.83 8.05 5.89
N SER A 9 -12.80 8.83 5.37
CA SER A 9 -14.23 8.51 5.41
C SER A 9 -14.85 8.76 4.05
N VAL A 10 -15.60 7.78 3.54
CA VAL A 10 -16.25 7.81 2.22
C VAL A 10 -17.72 7.48 2.40
N ARG A 11 -18.61 8.24 1.73
CA ARG A 11 -20.08 8.03 1.81
C ARG A 11 -20.70 8.14 0.42
N GLY A 12 -21.34 7.07 0.00
CA GLY A 12 -22.11 6.99 -1.24
C GLY A 12 -21.32 7.28 -2.51
N LEU A 13 -19.99 7.02 -2.51
CA LEU A 13 -19.11 7.42 -3.60
C LEU A 13 -19.44 6.67 -4.88
N THR A 14 -19.66 7.43 -5.96
CA THR A 14 -20.06 6.89 -7.26
C THR A 14 -19.14 7.41 -8.37
N LYS A 15 -18.80 6.52 -9.31
CA LYS A 15 -18.02 6.88 -10.50
C LYS A 15 -18.50 6.10 -11.72
N LYS A 16 -18.69 6.82 -12.85
CA LYS A 16 -19.07 6.25 -14.13
C LYS A 16 -18.10 6.69 -15.22
N TYR A 17 -17.97 5.87 -16.24
CA TYR A 17 -17.29 6.18 -17.51
C TYR A 17 -18.27 5.86 -18.64
N GLY A 18 -18.90 6.89 -19.20
CA GLY A 18 -20.04 6.72 -20.08
C GLY A 18 -21.17 6.01 -19.34
N ASP A 19 -21.67 4.91 -19.89
CA ASP A 19 -22.74 4.09 -19.30
C ASP A 19 -22.22 3.06 -18.26
N HIS A 20 -20.89 2.89 -18.17
CA HIS A 20 -20.29 1.89 -17.27
C HIS A 20 -20.09 2.47 -15.86
N VAL A 21 -20.79 1.89 -14.88
CA VAL A 21 -20.65 2.24 -13.45
C VAL A 21 -19.49 1.46 -12.86
N VAL A 22 -18.42 2.18 -12.45
CA VAL A 22 -17.20 1.57 -11.86
C VAL A 22 -17.25 1.57 -10.34
N LEU A 23 -17.81 2.63 -9.72
CA LEU A 23 -18.10 2.69 -8.29
C LEU A 23 -19.57 3.01 -8.10
N ASN A 24 -20.24 2.28 -7.23
CA ASN A 24 -21.70 2.32 -7.09
C ASN A 24 -22.11 2.45 -5.63
N GLY A 25 -21.97 3.65 -5.08
CA GLY A 25 -22.38 3.95 -3.71
C GLY A 25 -21.43 3.34 -2.67
N VAL A 26 -20.12 3.56 -2.82
CA VAL A 26 -19.10 3.04 -1.90
C VAL A 26 -19.12 3.81 -0.59
N ASP A 27 -19.25 3.08 0.52
CA ASP A 27 -19.03 3.55 1.88
C ASP A 27 -17.79 2.88 2.46
N LEU A 28 -16.91 3.65 3.13
CA LEU A 28 -15.65 3.17 3.66
C LEU A 28 -15.15 4.05 4.80
N ASP A 29 -14.62 3.44 5.86
CA ASP A 29 -13.92 4.13 6.94
C ASP A 29 -12.55 3.50 7.20
N VAL A 30 -11.48 4.30 7.24
CA VAL A 30 -10.12 3.87 7.55
C VAL A 30 -9.65 4.56 8.83
N ALA A 31 -9.32 3.78 9.84
CA ALA A 31 -8.80 4.29 11.10
C ALA A 31 -7.39 4.87 10.95
N ARG A 32 -7.05 5.86 11.77
CA ARG A 32 -5.69 6.44 11.79
C ARG A 32 -4.65 5.42 12.26
N GLY A 33 -3.46 5.45 11.64
CA GLY A 33 -2.33 4.59 12.00
C GLY A 33 -2.57 3.10 11.76
N SER A 34 -3.56 2.74 10.92
CA SER A 34 -3.85 1.35 10.56
C SER A 34 -3.45 1.04 9.12
N VAL A 35 -3.28 -0.26 8.84
CA VAL A 35 -3.23 -0.80 7.49
C VAL A 35 -4.62 -1.26 7.08
N PHE A 36 -5.17 -0.63 6.06
CA PHE A 36 -6.46 -0.98 5.47
C PHE A 36 -6.24 -1.60 4.09
N ALA A 37 -6.73 -2.82 3.87
CA ALA A 37 -6.67 -3.48 2.57
C ALA A 37 -8.00 -3.39 1.82
N LEU A 38 -7.97 -2.85 0.61
CA LEU A 38 -9.06 -2.90 -0.35
C LEU A 38 -8.83 -4.08 -1.29
N LEU A 39 -9.43 -5.22 -0.97
CA LEU A 39 -9.34 -6.46 -1.72
C LEU A 39 -10.37 -6.49 -2.86
N GLY A 40 -10.01 -7.02 -4.02
CA GLY A 40 -10.95 -7.22 -5.12
C GLY A 40 -10.26 -7.67 -6.40
N SER A 41 -11.04 -8.26 -7.32
CA SER A 41 -10.54 -8.66 -8.63
C SER A 41 -10.11 -7.47 -9.48
N ASN A 42 -9.40 -7.76 -10.58
CA ASN A 42 -9.09 -6.74 -11.58
C ASN A 42 -10.39 -6.18 -12.19
N GLY A 43 -10.46 -4.86 -12.33
CA GLY A 43 -11.66 -4.18 -12.80
C GLY A 43 -12.73 -3.91 -11.73
N ALA A 44 -12.57 -4.35 -10.48
CA ALA A 44 -13.54 -4.10 -9.41
C ALA A 44 -13.70 -2.62 -9.03
N GLY A 45 -12.78 -1.73 -9.44
CA GLY A 45 -12.81 -0.31 -9.14
C GLY A 45 -11.78 0.17 -8.11
N LYS A 46 -10.88 -0.70 -7.61
CA LYS A 46 -9.87 -0.40 -6.59
C LYS A 46 -9.03 0.85 -6.94
N THR A 47 -8.32 0.81 -8.07
CA THR A 47 -7.49 1.92 -8.55
C THR A 47 -8.32 3.19 -8.80
N THR A 48 -9.58 3.07 -9.23
CA THR A 48 -10.48 4.21 -9.41
C THR A 48 -10.79 4.88 -8.07
N LEU A 49 -11.11 4.10 -7.04
CA LEU A 49 -11.34 4.62 -5.68
C LEU A 49 -10.09 5.32 -5.15
N VAL A 50 -8.93 4.69 -5.23
CA VAL A 50 -7.65 5.32 -4.80
C VAL A 50 -7.37 6.62 -5.55
N LYS A 51 -7.55 6.67 -6.87
CA LYS A 51 -7.37 7.90 -7.66
C LYS A 51 -8.31 9.03 -7.24
N ILE A 52 -9.55 8.70 -6.84
CA ILE A 52 -10.49 9.70 -6.33
C ILE A 52 -10.02 10.20 -4.96
N LEU A 53 -9.67 9.31 -4.03
CA LEU A 53 -9.17 9.68 -2.70
C LEU A 53 -7.87 10.48 -2.76
N ALA A 54 -7.02 10.21 -3.75
CA ALA A 54 -5.80 10.96 -4.03
C ALA A 54 -6.05 12.27 -4.82
N THR A 55 -7.30 12.64 -5.09
CA THR A 55 -7.68 13.84 -5.86
C THR A 55 -7.15 13.87 -7.31
N VAL A 56 -6.78 12.73 -7.87
CA VAL A 56 -6.36 12.57 -9.28
C VAL A 56 -7.58 12.49 -10.21
N LEU A 57 -8.69 11.99 -9.68
CA LEU A 57 -9.95 11.80 -10.39
C LEU A 57 -11.10 12.36 -9.54
N SER A 58 -12.10 12.96 -10.18
CA SER A 58 -13.32 13.43 -9.49
C SER A 58 -14.36 12.32 -9.42
N ALA A 59 -15.05 12.21 -8.29
CA ALA A 59 -16.26 11.41 -8.16
C ALA A 59 -17.43 12.09 -8.90
N ASP A 60 -18.43 11.31 -9.29
CA ASP A 60 -19.64 11.83 -9.91
C ASP A 60 -20.75 12.09 -8.87
N ALA A 61 -20.73 11.36 -7.74
CA ALA A 61 -21.62 11.59 -6.59
C ALA A 61 -20.97 11.05 -5.30
N GLY A 62 -21.56 11.38 -4.16
CA GLY A 62 -21.07 11.03 -2.82
C GLY A 62 -20.08 12.04 -2.27
N THR A 63 -19.57 11.77 -1.07
CA THR A 63 -18.61 12.63 -0.36
C THR A 63 -17.48 11.80 0.20
N ALA A 64 -16.31 12.41 0.35
CA ALA A 64 -15.22 11.78 1.08
C ALA A 64 -14.38 12.84 1.78
N THR A 65 -13.84 12.45 2.93
CA THR A 65 -12.82 13.22 3.67
C THR A 65 -11.55 12.41 3.82
N VAL A 66 -10.41 13.06 3.66
CA VAL A 66 -9.08 12.47 3.83
C VAL A 66 -8.29 13.39 4.76
N ASN A 67 -7.79 12.83 5.86
CA ASN A 67 -7.15 13.57 6.96
C ASN A 67 -7.99 14.74 7.48
N GLY A 68 -9.33 14.57 7.53
CA GLY A 68 -10.27 15.61 7.94
C GLY A 68 -10.58 16.67 6.89
N HIS A 69 -10.00 16.59 5.68
CA HIS A 69 -10.22 17.52 4.59
C HIS A 69 -11.21 16.97 3.56
N ASP A 70 -12.20 17.76 3.20
CA ASP A 70 -13.16 17.42 2.15
C ASP A 70 -12.51 17.37 0.77
N LEU A 71 -12.71 16.27 0.02
CA LEU A 71 -12.12 16.07 -1.30
C LEU A 71 -12.56 17.11 -2.33
N GLY A 72 -13.80 17.52 -2.30
CA GLY A 72 -14.37 18.46 -3.27
C GLY A 72 -13.93 19.90 -3.02
N GLN A 73 -13.77 20.30 -1.75
CA GLN A 73 -13.52 21.67 -1.36
C GLN A 73 -12.06 21.95 -1.00
N GLN A 74 -11.34 20.93 -0.48
CA GLN A 74 -10.01 21.08 0.12
C GLN A 74 -8.95 20.17 -0.54
N ALA A 75 -9.07 19.93 -1.85
CA ALA A 75 -8.19 19.03 -2.58
C ALA A 75 -6.69 19.36 -2.43
N ARG A 76 -6.32 20.64 -2.22
CA ARG A 76 -4.92 21.04 -1.98
C ARG A 76 -4.43 20.51 -0.63
N SER A 77 -5.23 20.64 0.43
CA SER A 77 -4.90 20.15 1.77
C SER A 77 -4.82 18.62 1.79
N VAL A 78 -5.74 17.95 1.06
CA VAL A 78 -5.67 16.50 0.88
C VAL A 78 -4.33 16.10 0.26
N ARG A 79 -3.92 16.73 -0.87
CA ARG A 79 -2.64 16.41 -1.54
C ARG A 79 -1.40 16.66 -0.68
N GLN A 80 -1.49 17.57 0.29
CA GLN A 80 -0.40 17.81 1.25
C GLN A 80 -0.33 16.73 2.34
N ALA A 81 -1.44 16.06 2.63
CA ALA A 81 -1.57 15.04 3.68
C ALA A 81 -1.39 13.61 3.16
N ILE A 82 -1.20 13.43 1.86
CA ILE A 82 -1.12 12.07 1.27
C ILE A 82 0.15 11.86 0.47
N SER A 83 0.49 10.59 0.31
CA SER A 83 1.33 10.13 -0.79
C SER A 83 0.64 8.99 -1.54
N LEU A 84 0.92 8.86 -2.82
CA LEU A 84 0.39 7.82 -3.68
C LEU A 84 1.53 7.13 -4.41
N THR A 85 1.64 5.82 -4.21
CA THR A 85 2.53 4.94 -4.96
C THR A 85 1.67 4.12 -5.92
N GLY A 86 1.87 4.32 -7.21
CA GLY A 86 1.11 3.63 -8.25
C GLY A 86 1.55 2.18 -8.46
N GLN A 87 0.93 1.49 -9.41
CA GLN A 87 1.25 0.11 -9.77
C GLN A 87 2.67 -0.04 -10.34
N PHE A 88 3.19 0.99 -11.01
CA PHE A 88 4.56 1.02 -11.52
C PHE A 88 5.40 1.96 -10.65
N ALA A 89 6.62 1.51 -10.32
CA ALA A 89 7.55 2.32 -9.55
C ALA A 89 7.94 3.59 -10.32
N ALA A 90 7.78 4.75 -9.69
CA ALA A 90 8.08 6.06 -10.26
C ALA A 90 9.56 6.46 -9.99
N VAL A 91 10.49 5.53 -10.22
CA VAL A 91 11.93 5.72 -10.00
C VAL A 91 12.65 6.03 -11.30
N ASP A 92 13.66 6.91 -11.26
CA ASP A 92 14.54 7.13 -12.38
C ASP A 92 15.65 6.07 -12.38
N GLU A 93 15.69 5.24 -13.43
CA GLU A 93 16.62 4.11 -13.54
C GLU A 93 18.06 4.53 -13.83
N ILE A 94 18.28 5.77 -14.31
CA ILE A 94 19.62 6.31 -14.61
C ILE A 94 20.29 6.76 -13.32
N LEU A 95 19.51 7.30 -12.39
CA LEU A 95 19.97 7.75 -11.08
C LEU A 95 20.26 6.57 -10.15
N THR A 96 21.09 6.81 -9.14
CA THR A 96 21.28 5.90 -8.02
C THR A 96 20.05 5.93 -7.09
N GLY A 97 19.93 4.94 -6.21
CA GLY A 97 18.86 4.95 -5.20
C GLY A 97 18.88 6.20 -4.32
N ARG A 98 20.09 6.60 -3.91
CA ARG A 98 20.27 7.83 -3.10
C ARG A 98 19.91 9.10 -3.88
N GLU A 99 20.30 9.21 -5.15
CA GLU A 99 19.98 10.37 -5.98
C GLU A 99 18.47 10.51 -6.22
N ASN A 100 17.74 9.41 -6.41
CA ASN A 100 16.27 9.42 -6.49
C ASN A 100 15.66 10.03 -5.23
N LEU A 101 16.06 9.57 -4.06
CA LEU A 101 15.56 10.09 -2.77
C LEU A 101 15.91 11.57 -2.57
N VAL A 102 17.17 11.96 -2.85
CA VAL A 102 17.62 13.35 -2.75
C VAL A 102 16.85 14.25 -3.71
N LEU A 103 16.58 13.80 -4.93
CA LEU A 103 15.79 14.56 -5.90
C LEU A 103 14.39 14.86 -5.37
N ILE A 104 13.68 13.84 -4.89
CA ILE A 104 12.32 14.02 -4.33
C ILE A 104 12.35 14.87 -3.05
N ALA A 105 13.34 14.67 -2.18
CA ALA A 105 13.49 15.46 -0.96
C ALA A 105 13.70 16.96 -1.27
N ARG A 106 14.46 17.29 -2.30
CA ARG A 106 14.61 18.67 -2.80
C ARG A 106 13.29 19.23 -3.35
N LEU A 107 12.57 18.44 -4.15
CA LEU A 107 11.26 18.84 -4.70
C LEU A 107 10.21 19.05 -3.61
N ARG A 108 10.34 18.32 -2.49
CA ARG A 108 9.51 18.47 -1.30
C ARG A 108 10.05 19.51 -0.30
N HIS A 109 11.09 20.27 -0.68
CA HIS A 109 11.71 21.34 0.13
C HIS A 109 12.17 20.88 1.51
N GLN A 110 12.69 19.64 1.63
CA GLN A 110 13.27 19.14 2.88
C GLN A 110 14.54 19.90 3.22
N ALA A 111 14.76 20.18 4.53
CA ALA A 111 15.90 20.98 5.00
C ALA A 111 17.24 20.31 4.71
N ASP A 112 17.33 18.99 4.93
CA ASP A 112 18.50 18.17 4.60
C ASP A 112 18.08 16.96 3.72
N PRO A 113 18.10 17.14 2.38
CA PRO A 113 17.77 16.06 1.46
C PRO A 113 18.71 14.84 1.54
N GLY A 114 19.97 15.06 1.96
CA GLY A 114 20.96 14.00 2.10
C GLY A 114 20.66 13.10 3.29
N GLU A 115 20.42 13.69 4.45
CA GLU A 115 20.06 12.98 5.68
C GLU A 115 18.74 12.21 5.52
N VAL A 116 17.73 12.83 4.90
CA VAL A 116 16.45 12.16 4.57
C VAL A 116 16.68 10.94 3.69
N ALA A 117 17.51 11.04 2.66
CA ALA A 117 17.82 9.93 1.78
C ALA A 117 18.52 8.79 2.52
N ASP A 118 19.53 9.10 3.33
CA ASP A 118 20.32 8.09 4.06
C ASP A 118 19.45 7.38 5.12
N ARG A 119 18.60 8.10 5.83
CA ARG A 119 17.61 7.54 6.77
C ARG A 119 16.65 6.58 6.07
N LEU A 120 16.07 6.98 4.93
CA LEU A 120 15.13 6.15 4.20
C LEU A 120 15.80 4.92 3.57
N LEU A 121 17.03 5.04 3.04
CA LEU A 121 17.79 3.87 2.58
C LEU A 121 18.00 2.85 3.69
N ALA A 122 18.34 3.32 4.90
CA ALA A 122 18.51 2.44 6.06
C ALA A 122 17.18 1.78 6.46
N GLN A 123 16.10 2.56 6.56
CA GLN A 123 14.77 2.07 6.94
C GLN A 123 14.24 0.97 5.99
N PHE A 124 14.57 1.07 4.69
CA PHE A 124 14.09 0.13 3.67
C PHE A 124 15.13 -0.94 3.28
N GLY A 125 16.24 -1.06 4.04
CA GLY A 125 17.27 -2.07 3.78
C GLY A 125 17.95 -1.90 2.42
N LEU A 126 18.18 -0.65 2.00
CA LEU A 126 18.77 -0.29 0.70
C LEU A 126 20.10 0.45 0.85
N THR A 127 20.71 0.50 2.05
CA THR A 127 21.93 1.25 2.34
C THR A 127 23.08 0.82 1.41
N ASP A 128 23.34 -0.48 1.31
CA ASP A 128 24.45 -1.04 0.51
C ASP A 128 24.24 -0.84 -1.00
N ALA A 129 22.98 -0.71 -1.41
CA ALA A 129 22.61 -0.48 -2.79
C ALA A 129 22.45 1.00 -3.14
N GLY A 130 22.45 1.88 -2.14
CA GLY A 130 22.13 3.29 -2.31
C GLY A 130 22.98 4.02 -3.36
N ALA A 131 24.26 3.65 -3.53
CA ALA A 131 25.16 4.21 -4.53
C ALA A 131 25.07 3.54 -5.92
N ARG A 132 24.29 2.46 -6.08
CA ARG A 132 24.11 1.77 -7.34
C ARG A 132 22.98 2.43 -8.15
N ARG A 133 23.07 2.37 -9.50
CA ARG A 133 21.99 2.83 -10.38
C ARG A 133 20.76 1.94 -10.23
N VAL A 134 19.58 2.57 -10.18
CA VAL A 134 18.29 1.87 -9.98
C VAL A 134 17.98 0.90 -11.13
N GLY A 135 18.49 1.15 -12.34
CA GLY A 135 18.41 0.20 -13.46
C GLY A 135 19.01 -1.19 -13.15
N THR A 136 19.90 -1.30 -12.12
CA THR A 136 20.49 -2.58 -11.66
C THR A 136 19.77 -3.22 -10.49
N TYR A 137 18.69 -2.59 -9.98
CA TYR A 137 17.93 -3.10 -8.85
C TYR A 137 17.01 -4.25 -9.27
N SER A 138 16.74 -5.19 -8.33
CA SER A 138 15.64 -6.15 -8.49
C SER A 138 14.29 -5.44 -8.45
N GLY A 139 13.21 -6.11 -8.86
CA GLY A 139 11.85 -5.57 -8.77
C GLY A 139 11.48 -5.15 -7.35
N GLY A 140 11.80 -6.00 -6.35
CA GLY A 140 11.56 -5.71 -4.94
C GLY A 140 12.37 -4.52 -4.43
N MET A 141 13.62 -4.37 -4.83
CA MET A 141 14.43 -3.20 -4.48
C MET A 141 13.87 -1.91 -5.07
N ARG A 142 13.43 -1.93 -6.34
CA ARG A 142 12.77 -0.78 -6.97
C ARG A 142 11.49 -0.42 -6.24
N ARG A 143 10.69 -1.41 -5.86
CA ARG A 143 9.44 -1.19 -5.13
C ARG A 143 9.67 -0.61 -3.74
N ARG A 144 10.65 -1.13 -2.98
CA ARG A 144 11.04 -0.56 -1.68
C ARG A 144 11.52 0.88 -1.81
N LEU A 145 12.32 1.18 -2.83
CA LEU A 145 12.76 2.55 -3.10
C LEU A 145 11.58 3.48 -3.42
N ASP A 146 10.63 3.04 -4.25
CA ASP A 146 9.44 3.80 -4.61
C ASP A 146 8.56 4.12 -3.39
N ILE A 147 8.37 3.12 -2.51
CA ILE A 147 7.68 3.33 -1.23
C ILE A 147 8.47 4.30 -0.33
N ALA A 148 9.80 4.14 -0.25
CA ALA A 148 10.64 5.07 0.52
C ALA A 148 10.52 6.52 0.02
N MET A 149 10.52 6.74 -1.31
CA MET A 149 10.29 8.05 -1.92
C MET A 149 8.93 8.64 -1.55
N SER A 150 7.91 7.80 -1.42
CA SER A 150 6.56 8.22 -1.04
C SER A 150 6.47 8.78 0.38
N LEU A 151 7.40 8.42 1.25
CA LEU A 151 7.43 8.87 2.65
C LEU A 151 8.14 10.22 2.86
N ILE A 152 8.77 10.76 1.83
CA ILE A 152 9.45 12.04 1.94
C ILE A 152 8.43 13.13 2.26
N GLY A 153 8.65 13.84 3.38
CA GLY A 153 7.72 14.83 3.91
C GLY A 153 6.73 14.27 4.94
N ASP A 154 6.94 13.04 5.40
CA ASP A 154 6.22 12.37 6.48
C ASP A 154 4.68 12.46 6.33
N PRO A 155 4.12 11.98 5.18
CA PRO A 155 2.68 12.07 4.95
C PRO A 155 1.93 11.20 5.97
N PRO A 156 0.85 11.72 6.61
CA PRO A 156 0.06 10.93 7.55
C PRO A 156 -0.73 9.79 6.90
N ILE A 157 -0.90 9.82 5.58
CA ILE A 157 -1.62 8.79 4.83
C ILE A 157 -0.84 8.41 3.56
N VAL A 158 -0.67 7.10 3.34
CA VAL A 158 -0.03 6.54 2.14
C VAL A 158 -1.00 5.62 1.42
N PHE A 159 -1.19 5.86 0.13
CA PHE A 159 -1.91 4.96 -0.77
C PHE A 159 -0.92 4.08 -1.53
N LEU A 160 -1.11 2.76 -1.49
CA LEU A 160 -0.32 1.78 -2.22
C LEU A 160 -1.23 1.01 -3.19
N ASP A 161 -1.07 1.23 -4.49
CA ASP A 161 -1.87 0.54 -5.49
C ASP A 161 -1.13 -0.72 -5.96
N GLU A 162 -1.62 -1.90 -5.53
CA GLU A 162 -1.08 -3.24 -5.81
C GLU A 162 0.45 -3.34 -5.55
N PRO A 163 0.92 -3.12 -4.30
CA PRO A 163 2.34 -2.91 -4.01
C PRO A 163 3.25 -4.10 -4.31
N THR A 164 2.74 -5.32 -4.38
CA THR A 164 3.56 -6.53 -4.58
C THR A 164 3.34 -7.24 -5.91
N THR A 165 2.54 -6.64 -6.80
CA THR A 165 2.28 -7.24 -8.12
C THR A 165 3.57 -7.42 -8.90
N GLY A 166 3.80 -8.66 -9.39
CA GLY A 166 4.96 -9.03 -10.19
C GLY A 166 6.25 -9.26 -9.41
N LEU A 167 6.20 -9.27 -8.07
CA LEU A 167 7.34 -9.58 -7.23
C LEU A 167 7.42 -11.09 -6.92
N ASP A 168 8.64 -11.58 -6.75
CA ASP A 168 8.91 -12.91 -6.20
C ASP A 168 8.48 -13.00 -4.72
N PRO A 169 8.35 -14.22 -4.14
CA PRO A 169 7.88 -14.40 -2.77
C PRO A 169 8.73 -13.66 -1.72
N GLN A 170 10.07 -13.70 -1.85
CA GLN A 170 10.95 -13.02 -0.90
C GLN A 170 10.78 -11.50 -0.98
N ALA A 171 10.74 -10.94 -2.18
CA ALA A 171 10.54 -9.52 -2.37
C ALA A 171 9.16 -9.04 -1.87
N ARG A 172 8.11 -9.88 -1.93
CA ARG A 172 6.81 -9.58 -1.33
C ARG A 172 6.90 -9.43 0.18
N ILE A 173 7.57 -10.38 0.86
CA ILE A 173 7.78 -10.33 2.32
C ILE A 173 8.53 -9.06 2.72
N ASP A 174 9.58 -8.68 1.98
CA ASP A 174 10.34 -7.47 2.23
C ASP A 174 9.46 -6.20 2.13
N VAL A 175 8.58 -6.16 1.12
CA VAL A 175 7.61 -5.05 0.96
C VAL A 175 6.57 -5.06 2.07
N TRP A 176 6.06 -6.23 2.47
CA TRP A 176 5.11 -6.36 3.58
C TRP A 176 5.71 -5.84 4.89
N ASN A 177 6.94 -6.24 5.21
CA ASN A 177 7.64 -5.75 6.39
C ASN A 177 7.81 -4.22 6.36
N ALA A 178 8.15 -3.66 5.20
CA ALA A 178 8.25 -2.22 5.03
C ALA A 178 6.89 -1.53 5.26
N VAL A 179 5.80 -2.05 4.68
CA VAL A 179 4.44 -1.50 4.85
C VAL A 179 3.99 -1.58 6.31
N ARG A 180 4.24 -2.71 7.00
CA ARG A 180 3.90 -2.85 8.42
C ARG A 180 4.64 -1.84 9.29
N GLY A 181 5.93 -1.63 9.04
CA GLY A 181 6.74 -0.62 9.73
C GLY A 181 6.21 0.82 9.57
N LEU A 182 5.49 1.13 8.49
CA LEU A 182 4.83 2.43 8.33
C LEU A 182 3.67 2.60 9.33
N ALA A 183 2.81 1.61 9.46
CA ALA A 183 1.70 1.65 10.39
C ALA A 183 2.19 1.68 11.84
N ASP A 184 3.22 0.90 12.17
CA ASP A 184 3.84 0.89 13.49
C ASP A 184 4.45 2.26 13.85
N SER A 185 4.86 3.06 12.86
CA SER A 185 5.31 4.46 13.04
C SER A 185 4.17 5.49 13.07
N GLY A 186 2.89 5.05 12.97
CA GLY A 186 1.71 5.90 13.02
C GLY A 186 1.18 6.39 11.67
N THR A 187 1.80 5.99 10.55
CA THR A 187 1.30 6.31 9.21
C THR A 187 0.08 5.45 8.88
N THR A 188 -0.98 6.05 8.38
CA THR A 188 -2.14 5.30 7.87
C THR A 188 -1.84 4.79 6.47
N VAL A 189 -2.05 3.50 6.23
CA VAL A 189 -1.84 2.89 4.91
C VAL A 189 -3.17 2.37 4.37
N LEU A 190 -3.56 2.79 3.17
CA LEU A 190 -4.60 2.15 2.38
C LEU A 190 -3.93 1.48 1.19
N LEU A 191 -3.94 0.15 1.17
CA LEU A 191 -3.42 -0.60 0.03
C LEU A 191 -4.56 -1.25 -0.76
N THR A 192 -4.38 -1.36 -2.07
CA THR A 192 -5.23 -2.19 -2.92
C THR A 192 -4.52 -3.48 -3.24
N THR A 193 -5.24 -4.58 -3.31
CA THR A 193 -4.68 -5.87 -3.71
C THR A 193 -5.73 -6.79 -4.34
N GLN A 194 -5.28 -7.77 -5.08
CA GLN A 194 -6.05 -8.93 -5.51
C GLN A 194 -5.58 -10.22 -4.80
N TYR A 195 -4.50 -10.13 -4.02
CA TYR A 195 -3.90 -11.26 -3.33
C TYR A 195 -4.45 -11.36 -1.91
N LEU A 196 -5.04 -12.51 -1.58
CA LEU A 196 -5.65 -12.79 -0.27
C LEU A 196 -4.58 -12.85 0.84
N ASP A 197 -3.45 -13.46 0.54
CA ASP A 197 -2.31 -13.59 1.44
C ASP A 197 -1.74 -12.22 1.85
N GLU A 198 -1.65 -11.26 0.92
CA GLU A 198 -1.22 -9.89 1.23
C GLU A 198 -2.19 -9.19 2.19
N ALA A 199 -3.50 -9.28 1.93
CA ALA A 199 -4.50 -8.70 2.81
C ALA A 199 -4.50 -9.37 4.19
N GLU A 200 -4.33 -10.69 4.26
CA GLU A 200 -4.27 -11.48 5.50
C GLU A 200 -3.06 -11.12 6.37
N HIS A 201 -1.88 -10.91 5.75
CA HIS A 201 -0.65 -10.59 6.47
C HIS A 201 -0.56 -9.13 6.92
N LEU A 202 -1.07 -8.20 6.13
CA LEU A 202 -0.84 -6.78 6.35
C LEU A 202 -1.97 -6.07 7.07
N ALA A 203 -3.23 -6.42 6.77
CA ALA A 203 -4.33 -5.55 7.08
C ALA A 203 -4.85 -5.73 8.51
N ASP A 204 -5.05 -4.61 9.20
CA ASP A 204 -5.84 -4.56 10.42
C ASP A 204 -7.34 -4.65 10.11
N ARG A 205 -7.74 -4.15 8.92
CA ARG A 205 -9.11 -4.20 8.41
C ARG A 205 -9.11 -4.39 6.90
N ILE A 206 -10.04 -5.19 6.40
CA ILE A 206 -10.15 -5.59 4.99
C ILE A 206 -11.56 -5.24 4.51
N ALA A 207 -11.65 -4.53 3.39
CA ALA A 207 -12.90 -4.38 2.64
C ALA A 207 -12.80 -5.13 1.31
N ILE A 208 -13.85 -5.87 0.96
CA ILE A 208 -13.95 -6.56 -0.33
C ILE A 208 -14.78 -5.71 -1.28
N LEU A 209 -14.13 -5.22 -2.34
CA LEU A 209 -14.77 -4.49 -3.42
C LEU A 209 -15.11 -5.44 -4.57
N HIS A 210 -16.39 -5.53 -4.90
CA HIS A 210 -16.90 -6.34 -6.00
C HIS A 210 -17.94 -5.55 -6.79
N GLU A 211 -17.79 -5.49 -8.11
CA GLU A 211 -18.69 -4.75 -9.01
C GLU A 211 -18.98 -3.32 -8.54
N GLY A 212 -17.95 -2.63 -8.09
CA GLY A 212 -18.03 -1.25 -7.64
C GLY A 212 -18.71 -1.04 -6.28
N ARG A 213 -18.96 -2.08 -5.50
CA ARG A 213 -19.56 -2.02 -4.15
C ARG A 213 -18.69 -2.69 -3.11
N ILE A 214 -18.66 -2.16 -1.90
CA ILE A 214 -18.12 -2.88 -0.76
C ILE A 214 -19.16 -3.91 -0.34
N ILE A 215 -18.81 -5.20 -0.46
CA ILE A 215 -19.69 -6.32 -0.09
C ILE A 215 -19.43 -6.84 1.33
N VAL A 216 -18.20 -6.64 1.82
CA VAL A 216 -17.77 -7.00 3.17
C VAL A 216 -16.74 -5.98 3.64
N ASP A 217 -16.79 -5.63 4.92
CA ASP A 217 -15.81 -4.78 5.60
C ASP A 217 -15.67 -5.24 7.07
N GLY A 218 -14.47 -5.62 7.47
CA GLY A 218 -14.22 -6.12 8.83
C GLY A 218 -12.75 -6.46 9.07
N THR A 219 -12.45 -6.92 10.28
CA THR A 219 -11.17 -7.57 10.57
C THR A 219 -11.09 -8.94 9.89
N LEU A 220 -9.89 -9.49 9.75
CA LEU A 220 -9.72 -10.87 9.25
C LEU A 220 -10.55 -11.88 10.04
N ALA A 221 -10.63 -11.70 11.38
CA ALA A 221 -11.44 -12.56 12.24
C ALA A 221 -12.94 -12.43 11.94
N ASP A 222 -13.43 -11.22 11.65
CA ASP A 222 -14.83 -11.00 11.28
C ASP A 222 -15.15 -11.65 9.94
N LEU A 223 -14.25 -11.53 8.96
CA LEU A 223 -14.42 -12.15 7.64
C LEU A 223 -14.44 -13.69 7.74
N LYS A 224 -13.54 -14.28 8.53
CA LYS A 224 -13.49 -15.73 8.73
C LYS A 224 -14.78 -16.27 9.40
N ARG A 225 -15.46 -15.47 10.23
CA ARG A 225 -16.75 -15.86 10.86
C ARG A 225 -17.94 -15.87 9.89
N LEU A 226 -17.82 -15.28 8.70
CA LEU A 226 -18.88 -15.33 7.68
C LEU A 226 -19.03 -16.73 7.07
N LEU A 227 -18.02 -17.58 7.21
CA LEU A 227 -18.07 -18.97 6.80
C LEU A 227 -18.46 -19.85 8.00
N PRO A 228 -19.29 -20.88 7.80
CA PRO A 228 -19.54 -21.86 8.86
C PRO A 228 -18.20 -22.47 9.30
N PRO A 229 -18.07 -22.84 10.60
CA PRO A 229 -16.86 -23.52 11.06
C PRO A 229 -16.64 -24.78 10.21
N VAL A 230 -15.53 -24.80 9.49
CA VAL A 230 -15.10 -26.02 8.78
C VAL A 230 -14.71 -27.04 9.85
N GLU A 231 -15.25 -28.25 9.78
CA GLU A 231 -14.70 -29.36 10.56
C GLU A 231 -13.21 -29.44 10.26
N VAL A 232 -12.39 -29.36 11.31
CA VAL A 232 -10.93 -29.35 11.17
C VAL A 232 -10.51 -30.79 10.86
N GLU A 233 -10.46 -31.15 9.57
CA GLU A 233 -9.62 -32.27 9.17
C GLU A 233 -8.17 -31.83 9.37
N TYR A 234 -7.45 -32.53 10.26
CA TYR A 234 -6.02 -32.39 10.41
C TYR A 234 -5.34 -32.95 9.13
N ILE A 235 -5.31 -32.15 8.08
CA ILE A 235 -4.43 -32.43 6.95
C ILE A 235 -3.06 -31.91 7.40
N GLU A 236 -2.10 -32.81 7.60
CA GLU A 236 -0.69 -32.45 7.72
C GLU A 236 -0.37 -31.52 6.55
N LYS A 237 -0.15 -30.25 6.85
CA LYS A 237 0.12 -29.23 5.83
C LYS A 237 1.51 -29.54 5.28
N GLN A 238 1.56 -30.21 4.14
CA GLN A 238 2.83 -30.38 3.44
C GLN A 238 3.36 -28.98 3.09
N PRO A 239 4.67 -28.76 3.24
CA PRO A 239 5.29 -27.48 2.88
C PRO A 239 4.90 -27.11 1.46
N THR A 240 4.47 -25.89 1.28
CA THR A 240 4.19 -25.36 -0.06
C THR A 240 5.49 -25.19 -0.83
N LEU A 241 5.42 -25.10 -2.15
CA LEU A 241 6.59 -24.80 -2.97
C LEU A 241 7.21 -23.44 -2.59
N GLU A 242 6.39 -22.51 -2.09
CA GLU A 242 6.81 -21.22 -1.55
C GLU A 242 7.62 -21.37 -0.25
N ASP A 243 7.16 -22.21 0.67
CA ASP A 243 7.88 -22.50 1.92
C ASP A 243 9.25 -23.14 1.62
N VAL A 244 9.31 -24.05 0.63
CA VAL A 244 10.55 -24.68 0.18
C VAL A 244 11.49 -23.64 -0.45
N PHE A 245 10.98 -22.77 -1.29
CA PHE A 245 11.76 -21.69 -1.93
C PHE A 245 12.37 -20.77 -0.87
N LEU A 246 11.58 -20.33 0.10
CA LEU A 246 12.05 -19.46 1.18
C LEU A 246 13.12 -20.13 2.05
N ALA A 247 12.94 -21.40 2.40
CA ALA A 247 13.92 -22.14 3.19
C ALA A 247 15.25 -22.26 2.46
N VAL A 248 15.24 -22.61 1.17
CA VAL A 248 16.46 -22.79 0.37
C VAL A 248 17.21 -21.46 0.15
N VAL A 249 16.48 -20.36 -0.13
CA VAL A 249 17.11 -19.06 -0.36
C VAL A 249 17.66 -18.46 0.94
N SER A 250 17.01 -18.69 2.08
CA SER A 250 17.49 -18.22 3.40
C SER A 250 18.74 -18.94 3.87
N ASP A 251 18.91 -20.24 3.56
CA ASP A 251 20.12 -21.02 3.89
C ASP A 251 21.33 -20.62 3.05
N ASP A 252 21.14 -20.20 1.79
CA ASP A 252 22.24 -19.74 0.93
C ASP A 252 22.84 -18.40 1.41
N ASP A 253 22.06 -17.52 2.06
CA ASP A 253 22.56 -16.27 2.65
C ASP A 253 23.38 -16.50 3.93
N LEU A 254 23.09 -17.55 4.69
CA LEU A 254 23.86 -17.92 5.88
C LEU A 254 25.19 -18.62 5.55
N GLY A 255 25.27 -19.30 4.41
CA GLY A 255 26.46 -20.03 3.95
C GLY A 255 27.56 -19.15 3.31
N ARG A 256 27.26 -17.90 2.99
CA ARG A 256 28.24 -16.94 2.38
C ARG A 256 28.95 -16.03 3.38
N SER A 257 28.71 -16.19 4.67
CA SER A 257 29.31 -15.41 5.75
C SER A 257 30.33 -16.21 6.60
N ALA A 258 30.87 -17.32 6.08
CA ALA A 258 31.92 -18.12 6.72
C ALA A 258 33.24 -18.04 5.92
#